data_9166e2750ae927e62bbd22c1a9d3e8dd
#
_entry.id   9166e2750ae927e62bbd22c1a9d3e8dd
#
_cell.length_a   1.000
_cell.length_b   1.000
_cell.length_c   1.000
_cell.angle_alpha   90.00
_cell.angle_beta   90.00
_cell.angle_gamma   90.00
#
_symmetry.space_group_name_H-M   'P 1'
#
loop_
_entity.id
_entity.type
_entity.pdbx_description
1 polymer ?
#
loop_
_entity_poly.entity_id
_entity_poly.type
_entity_poly.pdbx_seq_one_letter_code
_entity_poly.pdbx_strand_id
1 'polypeptide(L)'
;MRVFLVDDEFLQRALVKKTVDWNSLGMEICGEAEDGEEALKKILEEKPDILIMDINIPYMNGIEVSKKVKVIFPEIQVIILTAYGEFEYAREALSFGAVSFVLKPLDPEELTKELQKCKEKLEHIYRQKSSVKKMQKDQFLLEQLSGMVPSENQQSKWEEMKIPFDKPLSVALIRPENKQQNNKMAEEMEEIIQDYFPVYEMISMNQGYAFILFGEENMEYQIQLLCTYMQEIMNSKRNWNGGISRVFSDIRELKAAYQEAYSAARKGKTEQKILIYEPVDMFQFIRSSLYDSEVFLYYIRKNEYEMLTKEIGEMFIQMEEQNVLSDTAVYISTDILIHICLYMSELGVDFSLVVEKEQRQLTGLQNNGGIEEIRSVLTVSYTHLRAHETELHL
;
A
#
# COMPACT_ATOMS: atom_id res chain seq x y z
N MET A 1 10.00 -27.76 -3.24
CA MET A 1 10.62 -27.47 -4.54
C MET A 1 10.57 -28.69 -5.42
N ARG A 2 10.31 -28.52 -6.71
CA ARG A 2 10.09 -29.61 -7.68
C ARG A 2 11.39 -29.89 -8.44
N VAL A 3 11.83 -31.14 -8.43
CA VAL A 3 13.09 -31.59 -9.06
C VAL A 3 12.75 -32.52 -10.22
N PHE A 4 13.37 -32.32 -11.36
CA PHE A 4 13.25 -33.19 -12.52
C PHE A 4 14.58 -33.86 -12.84
N LEU A 5 14.56 -35.17 -13.11
CA LEU A 5 15.75 -36.00 -13.29
C LEU A 5 15.84 -36.53 -14.71
N VAL A 6 16.97 -36.33 -15.37
CA VAL A 6 17.23 -36.84 -16.72
C VAL A 6 18.55 -37.63 -16.74
N ASP A 7 18.47 -38.88 -17.11
CA ASP A 7 19.59 -39.80 -17.29
C ASP A 7 19.07 -40.98 -18.10
N ASP A 8 19.78 -41.49 -19.07
CA ASP A 8 19.35 -42.64 -19.87
C ASP A 8 19.46 -43.94 -19.11
N GLU A 9 20.33 -44.02 -18.09
CA GLU A 9 20.50 -45.18 -17.26
C GLU A 9 19.44 -45.26 -16.14
N PHE A 10 18.52 -46.23 -16.23
CA PHE A 10 17.51 -46.46 -15.19
C PHE A 10 18.09 -46.63 -13.78
N LEU A 11 19.26 -47.32 -13.67
CA LEU A 11 19.89 -47.56 -12.39
C LEU A 11 20.41 -46.26 -11.74
N GLN A 12 20.91 -45.34 -12.54
CA GLN A 12 21.37 -44.03 -12.05
C GLN A 12 20.19 -43.21 -11.53
N ARG A 13 19.09 -43.15 -12.27
CA ARG A 13 17.85 -42.49 -11.81
C ARG A 13 17.35 -43.09 -10.51
N ALA A 14 17.34 -44.42 -10.40
CA ALA A 14 16.92 -45.12 -9.18
C ALA A 14 17.88 -44.88 -7.99
N LEU A 15 19.17 -44.75 -8.25
CA LEU A 15 20.19 -44.41 -7.25
C LEU A 15 19.95 -42.99 -6.70
N VAL A 16 19.84 -41.98 -7.56
CA VAL A 16 19.56 -40.60 -7.16
C VAL A 16 18.29 -40.50 -6.30
N LYS A 17 17.21 -41.20 -6.69
CA LYS A 17 15.96 -41.23 -5.93
C LYS A 17 16.10 -41.80 -4.52
N LYS A 18 17.00 -42.79 -4.32
CA LYS A 18 17.16 -43.48 -3.04
C LYS A 18 18.20 -42.85 -2.12
N THR A 19 19.22 -42.21 -2.67
CA THR A 19 20.39 -41.75 -1.90
C THR A 19 20.21 -40.37 -1.30
N VAL A 20 19.34 -39.56 -1.86
CA VAL A 20 19.03 -38.19 -1.37
C VAL A 20 17.80 -38.24 -0.45
N ASP A 21 17.87 -37.60 0.70
CA ASP A 21 16.73 -37.38 1.56
C ASP A 21 15.93 -36.13 1.10
N TRP A 22 15.06 -36.38 0.13
CA TRP A 22 14.23 -35.34 -0.50
C TRP A 22 13.33 -34.61 0.50
N ASN A 23 12.80 -35.31 1.49
CA ASN A 23 11.92 -34.75 2.50
C ASN A 23 12.64 -33.74 3.41
N SER A 24 13.86 -34.08 3.85
CA SER A 24 14.65 -33.17 4.69
C SER A 24 15.04 -31.91 3.95
N LEU A 25 15.24 -31.96 2.62
CA LEU A 25 15.50 -30.83 1.77
C LEU A 25 14.23 -30.00 1.44
N GLY A 26 13.04 -30.54 1.72
CA GLY A 26 11.78 -29.94 1.29
C GLY A 26 11.61 -29.96 -0.23
N MET A 27 12.08 -31.02 -0.88
CA MET A 27 12.05 -31.25 -2.31
C MET A 27 11.28 -32.51 -2.66
N GLU A 28 10.77 -32.56 -3.89
CA GLU A 28 10.09 -33.73 -4.46
C GLU A 28 10.52 -33.94 -5.92
N ILE A 29 10.64 -35.19 -6.33
CA ILE A 29 10.87 -35.52 -7.73
C ILE A 29 9.53 -35.47 -8.45
N CYS A 30 9.34 -34.50 -9.33
CA CYS A 30 8.11 -34.28 -10.07
C CYS A 30 8.04 -35.05 -11.41
N GLY A 31 9.20 -35.53 -11.90
CA GLY A 31 9.26 -36.31 -13.11
C GLY A 31 10.67 -36.78 -13.46
N GLU A 32 10.73 -37.63 -14.44
CA GLU A 32 11.99 -38.14 -15.01
C GLU A 32 11.87 -38.39 -16.53
N ALA A 33 13.00 -38.39 -17.21
CA ALA A 33 13.12 -38.73 -18.62
C ALA A 33 14.42 -39.49 -18.89
N GLU A 34 14.44 -40.25 -19.99
CA GLU A 34 15.58 -41.06 -20.39
C GLU A 34 16.26 -40.58 -21.67
N ASP A 35 15.67 -39.56 -22.34
CA ASP A 35 16.24 -38.90 -23.51
C ASP A 35 15.93 -37.41 -23.53
N GLY A 36 16.64 -36.70 -24.41
CA GLY A 36 16.56 -35.24 -24.47
C GLY A 36 15.25 -34.68 -25.04
N GLU A 37 14.58 -35.41 -25.94
CA GLU A 37 13.31 -34.99 -26.53
C GLU A 37 12.16 -35.18 -25.53
N GLU A 38 12.11 -36.33 -24.86
CA GLU A 38 11.19 -36.59 -23.79
C GLU A 38 11.37 -35.59 -22.64
N ALA A 39 12.64 -35.36 -22.24
CA ALA A 39 12.99 -34.40 -21.19
C ALA A 39 12.43 -33.03 -21.48
N LEU A 40 12.67 -32.47 -22.69
CA LEU A 40 12.21 -31.15 -23.05
C LEU A 40 10.67 -31.03 -22.97
N LYS A 41 9.96 -32.04 -23.49
CA LYS A 41 8.50 -32.08 -23.46
C LYS A 41 7.96 -32.09 -22.02
N LYS A 42 8.44 -33.03 -21.19
CA LYS A 42 7.97 -33.20 -19.81
C LYS A 42 8.35 -32.00 -18.92
N ILE A 43 9.54 -31.38 -19.10
CA ILE A 43 9.97 -30.20 -18.35
C ILE A 43 9.03 -29.02 -18.65
N LEU A 44 8.56 -28.84 -19.89
CA LEU A 44 7.61 -27.79 -20.24
C LEU A 44 6.24 -27.97 -19.56
N GLU A 45 5.82 -29.22 -19.36
CA GLU A 45 4.55 -29.58 -18.69
C GLU A 45 4.69 -29.43 -17.16
N GLU A 46 5.76 -29.99 -16.57
CA GLU A 46 5.97 -30.08 -15.13
C GLU A 46 6.52 -28.79 -14.50
N LYS A 47 7.24 -27.97 -15.27
CA LYS A 47 7.85 -26.71 -14.83
C LYS A 47 8.64 -26.85 -13.49
N PRO A 48 9.68 -27.69 -13.47
CA PRO A 48 10.45 -27.92 -12.26
C PRO A 48 11.26 -26.69 -11.85
N ASP A 49 11.61 -26.63 -10.55
CA ASP A 49 12.51 -25.62 -9.99
C ASP A 49 13.99 -25.99 -10.23
N ILE A 50 14.29 -27.29 -10.15
CA ILE A 50 15.64 -27.84 -10.28
C ILE A 50 15.65 -28.96 -11.32
N LEU A 51 16.65 -28.94 -12.18
CA LEU A 51 16.91 -29.96 -13.20
C LEU A 51 18.24 -30.64 -12.90
N ILE A 52 18.19 -31.97 -12.70
CA ILE A 52 19.39 -32.82 -12.66
C ILE A 52 19.50 -33.46 -14.04
N MET A 53 20.58 -33.17 -14.76
CA MET A 53 20.72 -33.50 -16.17
C MET A 53 22.00 -34.23 -16.46
N ASP A 54 21.91 -35.43 -16.98
CA ASP A 54 23.08 -36.08 -17.57
C ASP A 54 23.44 -35.45 -18.92
N ILE A 55 24.72 -35.37 -19.22
CA ILE A 55 25.24 -34.82 -20.49
C ILE A 55 24.93 -35.83 -21.63
N ASN A 56 25.23 -37.11 -21.43
CA ASN A 56 25.19 -38.11 -22.48
C ASN A 56 23.82 -38.83 -22.52
N ILE A 57 22.84 -38.17 -23.04
CA ILE A 57 21.51 -38.76 -23.27
C ILE A 57 21.19 -38.86 -24.76
N PRO A 58 20.33 -39.80 -25.18
CA PRO A 58 19.96 -40.01 -26.57
C PRO A 58 19.25 -38.78 -27.19
N TYR A 59 19.30 -38.72 -28.52
CA TYR A 59 18.64 -37.77 -29.44
C TYR A 59 19.09 -36.34 -29.29
N MET A 60 19.13 -35.78 -28.09
CA MET A 60 19.55 -34.41 -27.81
C MET A 60 20.46 -34.39 -26.58
N ASN A 61 21.66 -33.84 -26.71
CA ASN A 61 22.59 -33.74 -25.62
C ASN A 61 22.04 -32.91 -24.44
N GLY A 62 22.31 -33.33 -23.20
CA GLY A 62 21.82 -32.68 -21.99
C GLY A 62 22.19 -31.20 -21.87
N ILE A 63 23.33 -30.79 -22.42
CA ILE A 63 23.72 -29.38 -22.50
C ILE A 63 22.77 -28.58 -23.40
N GLU A 64 22.39 -29.13 -24.55
CA GLU A 64 21.44 -28.46 -25.46
C GLU A 64 20.05 -28.36 -24.85
N VAL A 65 19.59 -29.43 -24.19
CA VAL A 65 18.31 -29.41 -23.44
C VAL A 65 18.36 -28.32 -22.37
N SER A 66 19.41 -28.30 -21.58
CA SER A 66 19.60 -27.32 -20.50
C SER A 66 19.62 -25.89 -21.00
N LYS A 67 20.27 -25.59 -22.12
CA LYS A 67 20.26 -24.26 -22.77
C LYS A 67 18.84 -23.86 -23.17
N LYS A 68 18.10 -24.74 -23.88
CA LYS A 68 16.72 -24.47 -24.29
C LYS A 68 15.81 -24.23 -23.09
N VAL A 69 15.93 -25.05 -22.06
CA VAL A 69 15.15 -24.92 -20.81
C VAL A 69 15.46 -23.60 -20.11
N LYS A 70 16.75 -23.19 -20.04
CA LYS A 70 17.15 -21.92 -19.43
C LYS A 70 16.62 -20.68 -20.18
N VAL A 71 16.44 -20.76 -21.50
CA VAL A 71 15.83 -19.68 -22.26
C VAL A 71 14.34 -19.51 -21.89
N ILE A 72 13.63 -20.64 -21.71
CA ILE A 72 12.19 -20.65 -21.40
C ILE A 72 11.93 -20.38 -19.91
N PHE A 73 12.73 -20.98 -19.05
CA PHE A 73 12.67 -20.86 -17.59
C PHE A 73 14.02 -20.34 -17.03
N PRO A 74 14.30 -19.03 -17.10
CA PRO A 74 15.61 -18.47 -16.70
C PRO A 74 16.02 -18.78 -15.26
N GLU A 75 15.06 -19.05 -14.40
CA GLU A 75 15.29 -19.28 -12.96
C GLU A 75 15.55 -20.73 -12.57
N ILE A 76 15.22 -21.67 -13.47
CA ILE A 76 15.47 -23.10 -13.19
C ILE A 76 16.95 -23.30 -12.82
N GLN A 77 17.19 -24.03 -11.76
CA GLN A 77 18.57 -24.38 -11.40
C GLN A 77 18.94 -25.70 -12.06
N VAL A 78 20.10 -25.74 -12.70
CA VAL A 78 20.57 -26.92 -13.44
C VAL A 78 21.82 -27.46 -12.78
N ILE A 79 21.78 -28.75 -12.40
CA ILE A 79 22.92 -29.53 -11.95
C ILE A 79 23.25 -30.51 -13.07
N ILE A 80 24.45 -30.44 -13.61
CA ILE A 80 24.90 -31.35 -14.66
C ILE A 80 25.58 -32.59 -14.04
N LEU A 81 25.17 -33.77 -14.47
CA LEU A 81 25.88 -35.02 -14.17
C LEU A 81 26.89 -35.27 -15.31
N THR A 82 28.12 -35.57 -14.98
CA THR A 82 29.20 -35.72 -15.98
C THR A 82 30.17 -36.83 -15.62
N ALA A 83 30.69 -37.58 -16.60
CA ALA A 83 31.73 -38.55 -16.39
C ALA A 83 33.15 -37.91 -16.35
N TYR A 84 34.11 -38.67 -15.80
CA TYR A 84 35.48 -38.22 -15.74
C TYR A 84 36.05 -38.02 -17.19
N GLY A 85 36.50 -36.81 -17.49
CA GLY A 85 37.05 -36.45 -18.81
C GLY A 85 36.18 -35.45 -19.63
N GLU A 86 34.99 -35.15 -19.16
CA GLU A 86 34.04 -34.23 -19.84
C GLU A 86 34.08 -32.77 -19.33
N PHE A 87 35.27 -32.38 -18.82
CA PHE A 87 35.45 -31.05 -18.18
C PHE A 87 35.08 -29.89 -19.05
N GLU A 88 35.31 -29.99 -20.37
CA GLU A 88 34.91 -28.91 -21.31
C GLU A 88 33.41 -28.70 -21.38
N TYR A 89 32.62 -29.76 -21.33
CA TYR A 89 31.13 -29.66 -21.27
C TYR A 89 30.64 -29.08 -19.95
N ALA A 90 31.27 -29.45 -18.84
CA ALA A 90 30.91 -28.86 -17.54
C ALA A 90 31.24 -27.36 -17.52
N ARG A 91 32.37 -26.93 -18.11
CA ARG A 91 32.74 -25.52 -18.27
C ARG A 91 31.75 -24.78 -19.17
N GLU A 92 31.32 -25.39 -20.26
CA GLU A 92 30.26 -24.85 -21.12
C GLU A 92 28.96 -24.68 -20.37
N ALA A 93 28.53 -25.67 -19.56
CA ALA A 93 27.34 -25.58 -18.75
C ALA A 93 27.34 -24.39 -17.80
N LEU A 94 28.45 -24.13 -17.13
CA LEU A 94 28.60 -22.96 -16.26
C LEU A 94 28.49 -21.62 -17.05
N SER A 95 28.92 -21.58 -18.31
CA SER A 95 28.84 -20.37 -19.14
C SER A 95 27.43 -19.91 -19.47
N PHE A 96 26.43 -20.81 -19.50
CA PHE A 96 25.02 -20.49 -19.70
C PHE A 96 24.19 -20.49 -18.41
N GLY A 97 24.84 -20.61 -17.25
CA GLY A 97 24.22 -20.44 -15.95
C GLY A 97 23.76 -21.74 -15.28
N ALA A 98 24.34 -22.89 -15.61
CA ALA A 98 24.25 -24.07 -14.72
C ALA A 98 24.84 -23.70 -13.34
N VAL A 99 24.23 -24.25 -12.28
CA VAL A 99 24.69 -23.93 -10.92
C VAL A 99 25.98 -24.66 -10.61
N SER A 100 26.04 -25.92 -10.99
CA SER A 100 27.17 -26.79 -10.72
C SER A 100 27.15 -28.04 -11.59
N PHE A 101 28.18 -28.83 -11.46
CA PHE A 101 28.25 -30.19 -11.98
C PHE A 101 28.65 -31.17 -10.87
N VAL A 102 28.21 -32.43 -10.99
CA VAL A 102 28.57 -33.52 -10.11
C VAL A 102 29.16 -34.63 -10.94
N LEU A 103 30.31 -35.16 -10.49
CA LEU A 103 31.03 -36.23 -11.21
C LEU A 103 30.39 -37.62 -10.95
N LYS A 104 30.32 -38.42 -12.00
CA LYS A 104 30.01 -39.84 -11.89
C LYS A 104 31.27 -40.64 -11.54
N PRO A 105 31.26 -41.63 -10.61
CA PRO A 105 30.09 -42.14 -9.90
C PRO A 105 29.55 -41.16 -8.88
N LEU A 106 28.22 -41.04 -8.78
CA LEU A 106 27.54 -40.06 -7.94
C LEU A 106 27.85 -40.27 -6.46
N ASP A 107 28.41 -39.24 -5.84
CA ASP A 107 28.50 -39.12 -4.38
C ASP A 107 27.21 -38.49 -3.84
N PRO A 108 26.45 -39.19 -2.99
CA PRO A 108 25.23 -38.66 -2.39
C PRO A 108 25.42 -37.37 -1.58
N GLU A 109 26.56 -37.26 -0.88
CA GLU A 109 26.86 -36.07 -0.09
C GLU A 109 27.13 -34.85 -0.98
N GLU A 110 27.88 -35.04 -2.09
CA GLU A 110 28.15 -34.01 -3.07
C GLU A 110 26.85 -33.54 -3.75
N LEU A 111 26.01 -34.48 -4.21
CA LEU A 111 24.75 -34.15 -4.84
C LEU A 111 23.80 -33.39 -3.87
N THR A 112 23.71 -33.87 -2.62
CA THR A 112 22.91 -33.20 -1.58
C THR A 112 23.36 -31.76 -1.34
N LYS A 113 24.68 -31.53 -1.27
CA LYS A 113 25.28 -30.21 -1.12
C LYS A 113 24.93 -29.27 -2.29
N GLU A 114 24.98 -29.78 -3.51
CA GLU A 114 24.65 -28.97 -4.70
C GLU A 114 23.14 -28.65 -4.78
N LEU A 115 22.28 -29.63 -4.38
CA LEU A 115 20.84 -29.36 -4.25
C LEU A 115 20.55 -28.30 -3.21
N GLN A 116 21.27 -28.29 -2.10
CA GLN A 116 21.11 -27.28 -1.07
C GLN A 116 21.51 -25.88 -1.56
N LYS A 117 22.58 -25.75 -2.33
CA LYS A 117 22.95 -24.50 -2.99
C LYS A 117 21.87 -24.02 -3.96
N CYS A 118 21.28 -24.93 -4.75
CA CYS A 118 20.16 -24.62 -5.63
C CYS A 118 18.97 -24.07 -4.84
N LYS A 119 18.63 -24.70 -3.72
CA LYS A 119 17.56 -24.29 -2.81
C LYS A 119 17.79 -22.86 -2.31
N GLU A 120 18.94 -22.57 -1.73
CA GLU A 120 19.31 -21.27 -1.20
C GLU A 120 19.20 -20.17 -2.27
N LYS A 121 19.67 -20.46 -3.48
CA LYS A 121 19.63 -19.54 -4.62
C LYS A 121 18.18 -19.28 -5.06
N LEU A 122 17.34 -20.31 -5.16
CA LEU A 122 15.93 -20.17 -5.50
C LEU A 122 15.16 -19.38 -4.42
N GLU A 123 15.38 -19.70 -3.15
CA GLU A 123 14.77 -18.95 -2.04
C GLU A 123 15.14 -17.47 -2.09
N HIS A 124 16.41 -17.16 -2.40
CA HIS A 124 16.84 -15.76 -2.57
C HIS A 124 16.10 -15.07 -3.74
N ILE A 125 16.00 -15.76 -4.89
CA ILE A 125 15.28 -15.24 -6.07
C ILE A 125 13.79 -14.99 -5.71
N TYR A 126 13.14 -15.97 -5.06
CA TYR A 126 11.74 -15.84 -4.68
C TYR A 126 11.49 -14.73 -3.66
N ARG A 127 12.40 -14.57 -2.66
CA ARG A 127 12.36 -13.46 -1.70
C ARG A 127 12.50 -12.10 -2.40
N GLN A 128 13.44 -11.97 -3.33
CA GLN A 128 13.60 -10.72 -4.10
C GLN A 128 12.37 -10.39 -4.92
N LYS A 129 11.79 -11.37 -5.64
CA LYS A 129 10.56 -11.17 -6.42
C LYS A 129 9.37 -10.78 -5.54
N SER A 130 9.22 -11.45 -4.41
CA SER A 130 8.18 -11.13 -3.44
C SER A 130 8.34 -9.71 -2.90
N SER A 131 9.57 -9.30 -2.58
CA SER A 131 9.86 -7.94 -2.10
C SER A 131 9.56 -6.88 -3.16
N VAL A 132 9.94 -7.12 -4.43
CA VAL A 132 9.63 -6.19 -5.53
C VAL A 132 8.11 -6.08 -5.75
N LYS A 133 7.38 -7.19 -5.75
CA LYS A 133 5.92 -7.18 -5.86
C LYS A 133 5.27 -6.43 -4.70
N LYS A 134 5.74 -6.67 -3.47
CA LYS A 134 5.25 -5.95 -2.29
C LYS A 134 5.50 -4.45 -2.43
N MET A 135 6.71 -4.04 -2.82
CA MET A 135 7.04 -2.64 -3.02
C MET A 135 6.16 -1.97 -4.10
N GLN A 136 5.90 -2.64 -5.22
CA GLN A 136 5.00 -2.14 -6.26
C GLN A 136 3.56 -1.99 -5.75
N LYS A 137 3.09 -2.95 -4.96
CA LYS A 137 1.77 -2.93 -4.33
C LYS A 137 1.66 -1.79 -3.32
N ASP A 138 2.65 -1.64 -2.45
CA ASP A 138 2.69 -0.58 -1.43
C ASP A 138 2.70 0.81 -2.10
N GLN A 139 3.51 0.98 -3.16
CA GLN A 139 3.53 2.23 -3.92
C GLN A 139 2.16 2.52 -4.56
N PHE A 140 1.55 1.54 -5.20
CA PHE A 140 0.22 1.69 -5.80
C PHE A 140 -0.82 2.11 -4.75
N LEU A 141 -0.84 1.47 -3.57
CA LEU A 141 -1.76 1.81 -2.50
C LEU A 141 -1.50 3.21 -1.92
N LEU A 142 -0.23 3.62 -1.77
CA LEU A 142 0.11 4.99 -1.35
C LEU A 142 -0.39 6.04 -2.35
N GLU A 143 -0.27 5.78 -3.65
CA GLU A 143 -0.81 6.64 -4.70
C GLU A 143 -2.34 6.75 -4.59
N GLN A 144 -3.05 5.63 -4.31
CA GLN A 144 -4.50 5.63 -4.12
C GLN A 144 -4.91 6.44 -2.87
N LEU A 145 -4.23 6.22 -1.73
CA LEU A 145 -4.49 6.95 -0.49
C LEU A 145 -4.25 8.46 -0.64
N SER A 146 -3.26 8.86 -1.42
CA SER A 146 -2.96 10.27 -1.69
C SER A 146 -3.89 10.93 -2.72
N GLY A 147 -4.61 10.12 -3.51
CA GLY A 147 -5.48 10.59 -4.59
C GLY A 147 -4.73 11.13 -5.81
N MET A 148 -3.48 10.73 -6.01
CA MET A 148 -2.62 11.18 -7.13
C MET A 148 -2.84 10.39 -8.43
N VAL A 149 -3.88 9.58 -8.55
CA VAL A 149 -4.01 8.63 -9.67
C VAL A 149 -4.96 9.11 -10.75
N PRO A 150 -4.55 9.04 -12.04
CA PRO A 150 -5.45 9.21 -13.17
C PRO A 150 -6.49 8.07 -13.24
N SER A 151 -7.72 8.41 -13.59
CA SER A 151 -8.91 7.54 -13.55
C SER A 151 -8.98 6.42 -14.60
N GLU A 152 -8.01 6.29 -15.50
CA GLU A 152 -8.06 5.31 -16.57
C GLU A 152 -7.32 4.01 -16.20
N ASN A 153 -8.00 2.86 -16.29
CA ASN A 153 -7.49 1.49 -16.02
C ASN A 153 -7.22 1.10 -14.56
N GLN A 154 -7.92 1.67 -13.59
CA GLN A 154 -7.71 1.31 -12.18
C GLN A 154 -8.11 -0.14 -11.87
N GLN A 155 -9.26 -0.61 -12.36
CA GLN A 155 -9.77 -1.95 -12.01
C GLN A 155 -8.79 -3.07 -12.38
N SER A 156 -8.16 -3.02 -13.55
CA SER A 156 -7.16 -4.02 -13.96
C SER A 156 -5.93 -4.06 -13.03
N LYS A 157 -5.52 -2.92 -12.45
CA LYS A 157 -4.43 -2.87 -11.49
C LYS A 157 -4.81 -3.45 -10.13
N TRP A 158 -6.04 -3.24 -9.65
CA TRP A 158 -6.53 -3.86 -8.42
C TRP A 158 -6.53 -5.39 -8.55
N GLU A 159 -7.01 -5.91 -9.69
CA GLU A 159 -6.99 -7.34 -10.00
C GLU A 159 -5.55 -7.89 -10.10
N GLU A 160 -4.66 -7.20 -10.79
CA GLU A 160 -3.24 -7.58 -10.92
C GLU A 160 -2.55 -7.66 -9.55
N MET A 161 -2.82 -6.68 -8.67
CA MET A 161 -2.28 -6.62 -7.31
C MET A 161 -3.02 -7.55 -6.34
N LYS A 162 -4.08 -8.23 -6.79
CA LYS A 162 -4.93 -9.13 -5.98
C LYS A 162 -5.52 -8.44 -4.75
N ILE A 163 -5.96 -7.20 -4.91
CA ILE A 163 -6.61 -6.43 -3.85
C ILE A 163 -8.12 -6.46 -4.12
N PRO A 164 -8.96 -6.76 -3.11
CA PRO A 164 -10.41 -6.72 -3.26
C PRO A 164 -10.87 -5.32 -3.65
N PHE A 165 -11.68 -5.22 -4.70
CA PHE A 165 -12.24 -3.94 -5.16
C PHE A 165 -13.77 -3.89 -5.06
N ASP A 166 -14.40 -5.04 -4.78
CA ASP A 166 -15.84 -5.26 -4.69
C ASP A 166 -16.34 -5.46 -3.25
N LYS A 167 -15.48 -5.22 -2.25
CA LYS A 167 -15.80 -5.39 -0.85
C LYS A 167 -15.88 -4.05 -0.11
N PRO A 168 -16.76 -3.96 0.90
CA PRO A 168 -16.72 -2.84 1.85
C PRO A 168 -15.33 -2.72 2.49
N LEU A 169 -14.90 -1.49 2.71
CA LEU A 169 -13.58 -1.20 3.26
C LEU A 169 -13.63 -0.14 4.37
N SER A 170 -12.61 -0.17 5.22
CA SER A 170 -12.29 0.88 6.17
C SER A 170 -10.78 1.02 6.25
N VAL A 171 -10.30 2.19 6.67
CA VAL A 171 -8.87 2.43 6.90
C VAL A 171 -8.62 2.62 8.38
N ALA A 172 -7.64 1.90 8.92
CA ALA A 172 -7.14 2.11 10.26
C ALA A 172 -5.71 2.66 10.20
N LEU A 173 -5.47 3.80 10.83
CA LEU A 173 -4.14 4.40 11.01
C LEU A 173 -3.66 4.16 12.42
N ILE A 174 -2.51 3.49 12.57
CA ILE A 174 -1.90 3.21 13.86
C ILE A 174 -0.53 3.86 13.90
N ARG A 175 -0.29 4.64 14.95
CA ARG A 175 0.93 5.42 15.13
C ARG A 175 1.60 5.08 16.45
N PRO A 176 2.89 4.70 16.44
CA PRO A 176 3.67 4.53 17.65
C PRO A 176 4.02 5.89 18.27
N GLU A 177 4.07 5.97 19.57
CA GLU A 177 4.59 7.16 20.25
C GLU A 177 6.10 7.31 20.06
N ASN A 178 6.83 6.19 19.94
CA ASN A 178 8.30 6.16 19.75
C ASN A 178 8.68 5.46 18.46
N LYS A 179 9.45 6.12 17.59
CA LYS A 179 9.92 5.59 16.30
C LYS A 179 10.79 4.31 16.40
N GLN A 180 11.40 4.04 17.55
CA GLN A 180 12.27 2.87 17.73
C GLN A 180 11.52 1.55 17.94
N GLN A 181 10.21 1.58 18.13
CA GLN A 181 9.38 0.38 18.40
C GLN A 181 8.56 -0.08 17.18
N ASN A 182 8.78 0.48 16.00
CA ASN A 182 7.92 0.31 14.83
C ASN A 182 7.71 -1.15 14.41
N ASN A 183 8.76 -1.97 14.27
CA ASN A 183 8.62 -3.31 13.68
C ASN A 183 7.85 -4.29 14.60
N LYS A 184 8.16 -4.29 15.89
CA LYS A 184 7.47 -5.18 16.84
C LYS A 184 5.99 -4.81 16.99
N MET A 185 5.69 -3.51 16.95
CA MET A 185 4.32 -3.02 16.97
C MET A 185 3.54 -3.43 15.72
N ALA A 186 4.18 -3.38 14.54
CA ALA A 186 3.53 -3.80 13.30
C ALA A 186 3.09 -5.26 13.38
N GLU A 187 3.96 -6.16 13.85
CA GLU A 187 3.66 -7.58 14.02
C GLU A 187 2.51 -7.79 15.03
N GLU A 188 2.55 -7.13 16.19
CA GLU A 188 1.46 -7.20 17.17
C GLU A 188 0.13 -6.70 16.60
N MET A 189 0.15 -5.65 15.76
CA MET A 189 -1.05 -5.12 15.13
C MET A 189 -1.56 -6.01 14.01
N GLU A 190 -0.68 -6.58 13.21
CA GLU A 190 -1.07 -7.56 12.19
C GLU A 190 -1.78 -8.76 12.79
N GLU A 191 -1.26 -9.33 13.88
CA GLU A 191 -1.91 -10.44 14.59
C GLU A 191 -3.33 -10.06 15.04
N ILE A 192 -3.47 -8.89 15.68
CA ILE A 192 -4.77 -8.42 16.15
C ILE A 192 -5.74 -8.19 14.98
N ILE A 193 -5.29 -7.52 13.94
CA ILE A 193 -6.15 -7.18 12.80
C ILE A 193 -6.57 -8.44 12.06
N GLN A 194 -5.70 -9.42 11.90
CA GLN A 194 -5.97 -10.66 11.21
C GLN A 194 -7.09 -11.48 11.87
N ASP A 195 -7.23 -11.40 13.19
CA ASP A 195 -8.31 -12.08 13.93
C ASP A 195 -9.70 -11.51 13.59
N TYR A 196 -9.79 -10.21 13.30
CA TYR A 196 -11.06 -9.54 12.99
C TYR A 196 -11.28 -9.37 11.48
N PHE A 197 -10.20 -9.14 10.74
CA PHE A 197 -10.21 -8.89 9.29
C PHE A 197 -9.19 -9.80 8.61
N PRO A 198 -9.58 -11.01 8.17
CA PRO A 198 -8.66 -11.95 7.51
C PRO A 198 -8.17 -11.44 6.13
N VAL A 199 -8.84 -10.43 5.57
CA VAL A 199 -8.43 -9.78 4.32
C VAL A 199 -8.14 -8.31 4.63
N TYR A 200 -6.87 -7.95 4.53
CA TYR A 200 -6.40 -6.57 4.74
C TYR A 200 -5.12 -6.31 3.94
N GLU A 201 -4.78 -5.04 3.78
CA GLU A 201 -3.50 -4.58 3.25
C GLU A 201 -2.83 -3.65 4.25
N MET A 202 -1.56 -3.91 4.56
CA MET A 202 -0.77 -3.07 5.45
C MET A 202 0.26 -2.27 4.66
N ILE A 203 0.31 -0.97 4.92
CA ILE A 203 1.24 -0.03 4.29
C ILE A 203 2.06 0.67 5.37
N SER A 204 3.38 0.65 5.23
CA SER A 204 4.27 1.42 6.09
C SER A 204 4.23 2.90 5.71
N MET A 205 3.99 3.77 6.70
CA MET A 205 3.92 5.22 6.57
C MET A 205 5.07 5.88 7.34
N ASN A 206 5.36 7.16 7.06
CA ASN A 206 6.40 7.90 7.77
C ASN A 206 6.22 7.96 9.30
N GLN A 207 4.98 7.86 9.77
CA GLN A 207 4.62 7.97 11.19
C GLN A 207 3.75 6.80 11.68
N GLY A 208 3.96 5.59 11.19
CA GLY A 208 3.19 4.41 11.60
C GLY A 208 2.73 3.56 10.43
N TYR A 209 1.57 2.97 10.55
CA TYR A 209 1.03 2.02 9.58
C TYR A 209 -0.41 2.36 9.22
N ALA A 210 -0.74 2.22 7.95
CA ALA A 210 -2.11 2.23 7.45
C ALA A 210 -2.53 0.79 7.15
N PHE A 211 -3.69 0.39 7.65
CA PHE A 211 -4.33 -0.88 7.34
C PHE A 211 -5.60 -0.60 6.56
N ILE A 212 -5.70 -1.16 5.37
CA ILE A 212 -6.93 -1.14 4.58
C ILE A 212 -7.63 -2.46 4.91
N LEU A 213 -8.74 -2.38 5.60
CA LEU A 213 -9.51 -3.50 6.09
C LEU A 213 -10.63 -3.78 5.08
N PHE A 214 -10.80 -5.04 4.69
CA PHE A 214 -11.89 -5.47 3.81
C PHE A 214 -12.82 -6.41 4.57
N GLY A 215 -14.11 -6.15 4.52
CA GLY A 215 -15.10 -6.90 5.26
C GLY A 215 -16.33 -7.27 4.45
N GLU A 216 -17.40 -7.62 5.15
CA GLU A 216 -18.71 -7.98 4.63
C GLU A 216 -19.81 -7.17 5.36
N GLU A 217 -21.08 -7.55 5.24
CA GLU A 217 -22.23 -6.79 5.74
C GLU A 217 -22.16 -6.35 7.22
N ASN A 218 -21.39 -7.04 8.09
CA ASN A 218 -21.25 -6.72 9.51
C ASN A 218 -20.00 -5.91 9.86
N MET A 219 -19.38 -5.29 8.88
CA MET A 219 -18.06 -4.65 9.04
C MET A 219 -18.06 -3.55 10.12
N GLU A 220 -19.11 -2.76 10.23
CA GLU A 220 -19.21 -1.71 11.26
C GLU A 220 -19.11 -2.27 12.68
N TYR A 221 -19.79 -3.38 12.95
CA TYR A 221 -19.72 -4.06 14.24
C TYR A 221 -18.31 -4.64 14.49
N GLN A 222 -17.70 -5.23 13.48
CA GLN A 222 -16.32 -5.74 13.58
C GLN A 222 -15.32 -4.63 13.88
N ILE A 223 -15.48 -3.45 13.27
CA ILE A 223 -14.66 -2.26 13.55
C ILE A 223 -14.83 -1.80 15.01
N GLN A 224 -16.04 -1.78 15.52
CA GLN A 224 -16.29 -1.42 16.93
C GLN A 224 -15.60 -2.40 17.89
N LEU A 225 -15.70 -3.70 17.63
CA LEU A 225 -15.01 -4.73 18.42
C LEU A 225 -13.49 -4.57 18.35
N LEU A 226 -12.95 -4.41 17.14
CA LEU A 226 -11.51 -4.17 16.93
C LEU A 226 -11.04 -2.94 17.70
N CYS A 227 -11.75 -1.81 17.59
CA CYS A 227 -11.43 -0.57 18.27
C CYS A 227 -11.42 -0.76 19.80
N THR A 228 -12.43 -1.43 20.35
CA THR A 228 -12.54 -1.71 21.78
C THR A 228 -11.36 -2.57 22.27
N TYR A 229 -11.06 -3.65 21.56
CA TYR A 229 -9.96 -4.55 21.90
C TYR A 229 -8.59 -3.85 21.83
N MET A 230 -8.36 -3.10 20.76
CA MET A 230 -7.14 -2.30 20.60
C MET A 230 -7.00 -1.26 21.73
N GLN A 231 -8.11 -0.65 22.15
CA GLN A 231 -8.13 0.31 23.26
C GLN A 231 -7.77 -0.35 24.59
N GLU A 232 -8.24 -1.56 24.87
CA GLU A 232 -7.90 -2.34 26.07
C GLU A 232 -6.40 -2.65 26.13
N ILE A 233 -5.82 -3.10 25.02
CA ILE A 233 -4.38 -3.36 24.92
C ILE A 233 -3.57 -2.07 25.12
N MET A 234 -4.01 -0.99 24.52
CA MET A 234 -3.38 0.31 24.63
C MET A 234 -3.38 0.83 26.07
N ASN A 235 -4.47 0.68 26.80
CA ASN A 235 -4.55 1.05 28.21
C ASN A 235 -3.51 0.30 29.07
N SER A 236 -3.12 -0.90 28.67
CA SER A 236 -2.11 -1.71 29.37
C SER A 236 -0.67 -1.35 28.98
N LYS A 237 -0.40 -0.98 27.73
CA LYS A 237 0.95 -0.80 27.18
C LYS A 237 1.32 0.65 26.81
N ARG A 238 0.37 1.57 26.66
CA ARG A 238 0.48 3.03 26.37
C ARG A 238 1.49 3.45 25.30
N ASN A 239 1.63 2.69 24.21
CA ASN A 239 2.73 2.91 23.26
C ASN A 239 2.31 3.38 21.87
N TRP A 240 1.01 3.57 21.61
CA TRP A 240 0.49 3.93 20.28
C TRP A 240 -0.89 4.58 20.33
N ASN A 241 -1.24 5.30 19.30
CA ASN A 241 -2.54 5.93 19.11
C ASN A 241 -2.99 5.70 17.66
N GLY A 242 -4.24 5.98 17.36
CA GLY A 242 -4.72 5.75 16.01
C GLY A 242 -6.11 6.28 15.75
N GLY A 243 -6.54 6.07 14.51
CA GLY A 243 -7.89 6.40 14.07
C GLY A 243 -8.38 5.42 13.00
N ILE A 244 -9.66 5.14 13.03
CA ILE A 244 -10.32 4.24 12.10
C ILE A 244 -11.41 5.02 11.37
N SER A 245 -11.50 4.87 10.05
CA SER A 245 -12.57 5.49 9.25
C SER A 245 -13.91 4.80 9.45
N ARG A 246 -14.98 5.39 8.96
CA ARG A 246 -16.23 4.69 8.71
C ARG A 246 -16.05 3.60 7.66
N VAL A 247 -17.08 2.80 7.46
CA VAL A 247 -17.14 1.81 6.37
C VAL A 247 -17.54 2.52 5.08
N PHE A 248 -16.81 2.22 4.01
CA PHE A 248 -17.08 2.65 2.65
C PHE A 248 -17.41 1.43 1.79
N SER A 249 -18.33 1.60 0.86
CA SER A 249 -18.76 0.51 -0.03
C SER A 249 -17.95 0.42 -1.33
N ASP A 250 -17.18 1.45 -1.65
CA ASP A 250 -16.47 1.56 -2.93
C ASP A 250 -14.99 1.89 -2.69
N ILE A 251 -14.11 1.11 -3.31
CA ILE A 251 -12.66 1.32 -3.23
C ILE A 251 -12.22 2.70 -3.77
N ARG A 252 -13.02 3.31 -4.64
CA ARG A 252 -12.77 4.68 -5.16
C ARG A 252 -12.83 5.73 -4.05
N GLU A 253 -13.46 5.42 -2.93
CA GLU A 253 -13.54 6.28 -1.75
C GLU A 253 -12.37 6.05 -0.76
N LEU A 254 -11.37 5.23 -1.14
CA LEU A 254 -10.23 4.88 -0.28
C LEU A 254 -9.50 6.14 0.25
N LYS A 255 -9.38 7.18 -0.58
CA LYS A 255 -8.81 8.46 -0.14
C LYS A 255 -9.65 9.12 0.95
N ALA A 256 -10.97 9.14 0.81
CA ALA A 256 -11.86 9.69 1.82
C ALA A 256 -11.77 8.89 3.12
N ALA A 257 -11.74 7.55 3.04
CA ALA A 257 -11.52 6.68 4.18
C ALA A 257 -10.19 6.97 4.88
N TYR A 258 -9.11 7.19 4.13
CA TYR A 258 -7.82 7.57 4.70
C TYR A 258 -7.88 8.93 5.42
N GLN A 259 -8.53 9.94 4.84
CA GLN A 259 -8.69 11.25 5.45
C GLN A 259 -9.48 11.20 6.75
N GLU A 260 -10.55 10.41 6.80
CA GLU A 260 -11.32 10.17 8.03
C GLU A 260 -10.47 9.49 9.11
N ALA A 261 -9.75 8.41 8.75
CA ALA A 261 -8.86 7.73 9.68
C ALA A 261 -7.74 8.66 10.20
N TYR A 262 -7.22 9.52 9.32
CA TYR A 262 -6.20 10.51 9.69
C TYR A 262 -6.75 11.55 10.68
N SER A 263 -7.97 12.05 10.44
CA SER A 263 -8.65 12.99 11.32
C SER A 263 -8.90 12.38 12.70
N ALA A 264 -9.44 11.15 12.75
CA ALA A 264 -9.63 10.41 13.99
C ALA A 264 -8.30 10.16 14.73
N ALA A 265 -7.22 9.83 14.00
CA ALA A 265 -5.90 9.60 14.59
C ALA A 265 -5.28 10.89 15.18
N ARG A 266 -5.53 12.07 14.61
CA ARG A 266 -5.11 13.36 15.20
C ARG A 266 -5.77 13.57 16.55
N LYS A 267 -7.08 13.39 16.64
CA LYS A 267 -7.83 13.45 17.90
C LYS A 267 -7.37 12.37 18.89
N GLY A 268 -7.19 11.14 18.40
CA GLY A 268 -6.68 10.01 19.18
C GLY A 268 -5.30 10.27 19.80
N LYS A 269 -4.43 11.01 19.13
CA LYS A 269 -3.13 11.44 19.68
C LYS A 269 -3.29 12.33 20.91
N THR A 270 -4.20 13.27 20.88
CA THR A 270 -4.47 14.19 21.99
C THR A 270 -5.10 13.45 23.17
N GLU A 271 -6.00 12.54 22.92
CA GLU A 271 -6.71 11.75 23.92
C GLU A 271 -5.94 10.49 24.36
N GLN A 272 -4.82 10.18 23.69
CA GLN A 272 -4.07 8.93 23.86
C GLN A 272 -4.95 7.69 23.68
N LYS A 273 -5.70 7.64 22.57
CA LYS A 273 -6.69 6.60 22.27
C LYS A 273 -6.65 6.19 20.80
N ILE A 274 -7.36 5.09 20.49
CA ILE A 274 -7.81 4.78 19.14
C ILE A 274 -9.26 5.22 19.04
N LEU A 275 -9.57 5.99 18.03
CA LEU A 275 -10.91 6.53 17.81
C LEU A 275 -11.44 6.10 16.45
N ILE A 276 -12.71 5.77 16.38
CA ILE A 276 -13.45 5.67 15.12
C ILE A 276 -13.83 7.09 14.71
N TYR A 277 -13.71 7.40 13.42
CA TYR A 277 -14.13 8.70 12.90
C TYR A 277 -15.63 8.89 13.07
N GLU A 278 -15.99 9.98 13.70
CA GLU A 278 -17.38 10.45 13.80
C GLU A 278 -17.49 11.73 12.96
N PRO A 279 -18.37 11.74 11.94
CA PRO A 279 -18.57 12.95 11.15
C PRO A 279 -19.15 14.06 12.05
N VAL A 280 -18.55 15.23 11.96
CA VAL A 280 -19.16 16.40 12.59
C VAL A 280 -20.39 16.77 11.77
N ASP A 281 -21.56 16.79 12.42
CA ASP A 281 -22.78 17.28 11.78
C ASP A 281 -22.58 18.75 11.36
N MET A 282 -22.56 19.00 10.06
CA MET A 282 -22.37 20.34 9.51
C MET A 282 -23.40 21.33 10.07
N PHE A 283 -24.64 20.89 10.26
CA PHE A 283 -25.69 21.74 10.86
C PHE A 283 -25.46 21.98 12.36
N GLN A 284 -24.92 20.98 13.08
CA GLN A 284 -24.54 21.14 14.47
C GLN A 284 -23.35 22.10 14.60
N PHE A 285 -22.36 22.00 13.72
CA PHE A 285 -21.21 22.90 13.66
C PHE A 285 -21.63 24.33 13.36
N ILE A 286 -22.48 24.55 12.34
CA ILE A 286 -23.04 25.87 12.00
C ILE A 286 -23.91 26.42 13.15
N ARG A 287 -24.63 25.56 13.87
CA ARG A 287 -25.47 25.97 15.03
C ARG A 287 -24.67 26.19 16.31
N SER A 288 -23.47 25.68 16.41
CA SER A 288 -22.67 25.72 17.66
C SER A 288 -21.99 27.05 17.96
N SER A 289 -22.45 28.16 17.39
CA SER A 289 -21.92 29.52 17.55
C SER A 289 -20.49 29.76 17.02
N LEU A 290 -19.89 28.81 16.32
CA LEU A 290 -18.56 28.94 15.74
C LEU A 290 -18.53 29.73 14.45
N TYR A 291 -19.67 29.80 13.75
CA TYR A 291 -19.85 30.56 12.54
C TYR A 291 -21.19 31.29 12.58
N ASP A 292 -21.15 32.60 12.65
CA ASP A 292 -22.30 33.49 12.52
C ASP A 292 -22.00 34.52 11.43
N SER A 293 -22.65 34.36 10.29
CA SER A 293 -22.46 35.24 9.15
C SER A 293 -22.75 36.71 9.49
N GLU A 294 -23.68 37.00 10.40
CA GLU A 294 -24.02 38.37 10.84
C GLU A 294 -22.88 39.03 11.61
N VAL A 295 -22.14 38.27 12.42
CA VAL A 295 -20.95 38.76 13.13
C VAL A 295 -19.85 39.16 12.14
N PHE A 296 -19.61 38.32 11.11
CA PHE A 296 -18.64 38.60 10.08
C PHE A 296 -19.03 39.84 9.27
N LEU A 297 -20.30 39.95 8.84
CA LEU A 297 -20.82 41.13 8.15
C LEU A 297 -20.77 42.38 9.03
N TYR A 298 -20.99 42.25 10.33
CA TYR A 298 -20.87 43.37 11.25
C TYR A 298 -19.45 43.95 11.24
N TYR A 299 -18.41 43.11 11.38
CA TYR A 299 -17.02 43.57 11.34
C TYR A 299 -16.64 44.18 9.99
N ILE A 300 -17.10 43.57 8.88
CA ILE A 300 -16.91 44.13 7.54
C ILE A 300 -17.53 45.53 7.42
N ARG A 301 -18.80 45.71 7.78
CA ARG A 301 -19.51 46.96 7.74
C ARG A 301 -18.94 48.05 8.65
N LYS A 302 -18.22 47.67 9.69
CA LYS A 302 -17.55 48.57 10.63
C LYS A 302 -16.10 48.86 10.29
N ASN A 303 -15.56 48.25 9.24
CA ASN A 303 -14.14 48.32 8.86
C ASN A 303 -13.20 47.82 9.96
N GLU A 304 -13.69 46.89 10.83
CA GLU A 304 -12.94 46.30 11.93
C GLU A 304 -12.19 45.02 11.45
N TYR A 305 -11.30 45.20 10.47
CA TYR A 305 -10.60 44.07 9.82
C TYR A 305 -9.70 43.26 10.72
N GLU A 306 -9.15 43.84 11.78
CA GLU A 306 -8.35 43.13 12.77
C GLU A 306 -9.21 42.13 13.56
N MET A 307 -10.43 42.57 13.92
CA MET A 307 -11.38 41.68 14.60
C MET A 307 -11.87 40.57 13.67
N LEU A 308 -12.16 40.92 12.40
CA LEU A 308 -12.53 39.93 11.37
C LEU A 308 -11.44 38.86 11.19
N THR A 309 -10.17 39.31 11.11
CA THR A 309 -9.02 38.41 10.98
C THR A 309 -8.91 37.43 12.18
N LYS A 310 -9.14 37.98 13.37
CA LYS A 310 -9.11 37.23 14.61
C LYS A 310 -10.22 36.17 14.64
N GLU A 311 -11.45 36.54 14.34
CA GLU A 311 -12.62 35.67 14.29
C GLU A 311 -12.44 34.54 13.27
N ILE A 312 -11.97 34.86 12.05
CA ILE A 312 -11.63 33.85 11.04
C ILE A 312 -10.55 32.91 11.58
N GLY A 313 -9.51 33.42 12.21
CA GLY A 313 -8.44 32.62 12.80
C GLY A 313 -8.95 31.67 13.87
N GLU A 314 -9.77 32.16 14.80
CA GLU A 314 -10.36 31.37 15.88
C GLU A 314 -11.31 30.30 15.32
N MET A 315 -12.13 30.63 14.33
CA MET A 315 -13.01 29.69 13.64
C MET A 315 -12.21 28.52 13.03
N PHE A 316 -11.12 28.79 12.32
CA PHE A 316 -10.31 27.73 11.71
C PHE A 316 -9.56 26.87 12.75
N ILE A 317 -9.09 27.47 13.85
CA ILE A 317 -8.50 26.70 14.97
C ILE A 317 -9.54 25.75 15.55
N GLN A 318 -10.76 26.21 15.76
CA GLN A 318 -11.84 25.36 16.27
C GLN A 318 -12.28 24.29 15.26
N MET A 319 -12.28 24.58 13.96
CA MET A 319 -12.48 23.57 12.92
C MET A 319 -11.43 22.47 12.98
N GLU A 320 -10.17 22.82 13.23
CA GLU A 320 -9.10 21.85 13.40
C GLU A 320 -9.25 21.02 14.68
N GLU A 321 -9.55 21.66 15.80
CA GLU A 321 -9.75 21.00 17.09
C GLU A 321 -10.94 20.03 17.04
N GLN A 322 -11.99 20.37 16.33
CA GLN A 322 -13.19 19.54 16.17
C GLN A 322 -13.09 18.54 15.01
N ASN A 323 -11.94 18.48 14.31
CA ASN A 323 -11.73 17.63 13.14
C ASN A 323 -12.80 17.80 12.04
N VAL A 324 -13.16 19.02 11.74
CA VAL A 324 -14.10 19.35 10.67
C VAL A 324 -13.51 18.90 9.33
N LEU A 325 -14.31 18.28 8.47
CA LEU A 325 -13.90 17.91 7.12
C LEU A 325 -13.57 19.11 6.26
N SER A 326 -12.60 18.96 5.36
CA SER A 326 -12.22 20.00 4.39
C SER A 326 -13.43 20.50 3.58
N ASP A 327 -14.36 19.63 3.23
CA ASP A 327 -15.59 20.00 2.51
C ASP A 327 -16.46 20.97 3.30
N THR A 328 -16.60 20.78 4.61
CA THR A 328 -17.34 21.70 5.50
C THR A 328 -16.62 23.03 5.63
N ALA A 329 -15.28 23.00 5.76
CA ALA A 329 -14.48 24.22 5.81
C ALA A 329 -14.56 25.01 4.48
N VAL A 330 -14.53 24.33 3.33
CA VAL A 330 -14.75 24.93 2.00
C VAL A 330 -16.14 25.53 1.89
N TYR A 331 -17.17 24.83 2.35
CA TYR A 331 -18.54 25.33 2.32
C TYR A 331 -18.67 26.63 3.12
N ILE A 332 -18.21 26.66 4.37
CA ILE A 332 -18.26 27.84 5.24
C ILE A 332 -17.44 29.00 4.64
N SER A 333 -16.24 28.70 4.12
CA SER A 333 -15.42 29.70 3.45
C SER A 333 -16.09 30.30 2.21
N THR A 334 -16.80 29.46 1.44
CA THR A 334 -17.57 29.90 0.26
C THR A 334 -18.72 30.78 0.68
N ASP A 335 -19.43 30.44 1.77
CA ASP A 335 -20.53 31.27 2.30
C ASP A 335 -20.04 32.65 2.75
N ILE A 336 -18.91 32.74 3.46
CA ILE A 336 -18.23 33.97 3.83
C ILE A 336 -17.90 34.80 2.58
N LEU A 337 -17.34 34.20 1.53
CA LEU A 337 -17.01 34.89 0.28
C LEU A 337 -18.25 35.45 -0.42
N ILE A 338 -19.35 34.70 -0.41
CA ILE A 338 -20.64 35.18 -0.98
C ILE A 338 -21.12 36.40 -0.22
N HIS A 339 -21.08 36.39 1.11
CA HIS A 339 -21.48 37.53 1.92
C HIS A 339 -20.60 38.76 1.67
N ILE A 340 -19.28 38.56 1.54
CA ILE A 340 -18.34 39.62 1.15
C ILE A 340 -18.73 40.22 -0.24
N CYS A 341 -19.01 39.36 -1.22
CA CYS A 341 -19.41 39.77 -2.56
C CYS A 341 -20.68 40.59 -2.55
N LEU A 342 -21.69 40.15 -1.81
CA LEU A 342 -22.97 40.87 -1.67
C LEU A 342 -22.76 42.27 -1.06
N TYR A 343 -21.98 42.36 0.02
CA TYR A 343 -21.64 43.63 0.64
C TYR A 343 -20.90 44.59 -0.30
N MET A 344 -19.90 44.11 -1.05
CA MET A 344 -19.17 44.90 -2.03
C MET A 344 -20.09 45.40 -3.16
N SER A 345 -21.04 44.57 -3.58
CA SER A 345 -22.06 44.94 -4.56
C SER A 345 -22.97 46.07 -4.04
N GLU A 346 -23.33 46.06 -2.74
CA GLU A 346 -24.07 47.17 -2.09
C GLU A 346 -23.29 48.50 -2.14
N LEU A 347 -21.95 48.43 -2.08
CA LEU A 347 -21.05 49.56 -2.19
C LEU A 347 -20.78 49.97 -3.65
N GLY A 348 -21.36 49.29 -4.63
CA GLY A 348 -21.18 49.55 -6.05
C GLY A 348 -19.88 49.01 -6.64
N VAL A 349 -19.18 48.14 -5.95
CA VAL A 349 -17.95 47.52 -6.41
C VAL A 349 -18.25 46.10 -6.95
N ASP A 350 -17.83 45.84 -8.18
CA ASP A 350 -17.92 44.49 -8.76
C ASP A 350 -16.77 43.63 -8.28
N PHE A 351 -17.06 42.80 -7.29
CA PHE A 351 -16.12 41.86 -6.67
C PHE A 351 -16.24 40.43 -7.22
N SER A 352 -17.11 40.24 -8.23
CA SER A 352 -17.45 38.91 -8.77
C SER A 352 -16.25 38.12 -9.29
N LEU A 353 -15.32 38.79 -9.98
CA LEU A 353 -14.11 38.13 -10.52
C LEU A 353 -13.17 37.63 -9.43
N VAL A 354 -13.05 38.36 -8.31
CA VAL A 354 -12.22 37.94 -7.18
C VAL A 354 -12.85 36.71 -6.53
N VAL A 355 -14.13 36.76 -6.22
CA VAL A 355 -14.88 35.65 -5.63
C VAL A 355 -14.85 34.41 -6.52
N GLU A 356 -15.04 34.57 -7.84
CA GLU A 356 -15.00 33.46 -8.77
C GLU A 356 -13.61 32.78 -8.79
N LYS A 357 -12.53 33.54 -8.73
CA LYS A 357 -11.16 33.01 -8.66
C LYS A 357 -10.92 32.24 -7.37
N GLU A 358 -11.27 32.84 -6.22
CA GLU A 358 -11.06 32.23 -4.92
C GLU A 358 -11.96 30.98 -4.71
N GLN A 359 -13.21 31.05 -5.21
CA GLN A 359 -14.11 29.89 -5.18
C GLN A 359 -13.58 28.71 -5.99
N ARG A 360 -12.95 28.97 -7.15
CA ARG A 360 -12.28 27.90 -7.92
C ARG A 360 -11.12 27.30 -7.14
N GLN A 361 -10.33 28.11 -6.41
CA GLN A 361 -9.25 27.61 -5.56
C GLN A 361 -9.80 26.79 -4.41
N LEU A 362 -10.83 27.26 -3.70
CA LEU A 362 -11.50 26.51 -2.63
C LEU A 362 -12.07 25.18 -3.13
N THR A 363 -12.73 25.20 -4.30
CA THR A 363 -13.27 23.96 -4.90
C THR A 363 -12.15 22.97 -5.24
N GLY A 364 -10.98 23.48 -5.68
CA GLY A 364 -9.79 22.64 -5.91
C GLY A 364 -9.23 22.01 -4.63
N LEU A 365 -9.46 22.63 -3.47
CA LEU A 365 -9.04 22.13 -2.15
C LEU A 365 -10.06 21.18 -1.50
N GLN A 366 -11.28 21.07 -2.03
CA GLN A 366 -12.36 20.28 -1.47
C GLN A 366 -11.96 18.83 -1.18
N ASN A 367 -11.21 18.22 -2.09
CA ASN A 367 -10.80 16.82 -1.97
C ASN A 367 -9.34 16.62 -1.53
N ASN A 368 -8.50 17.64 -1.53
CA ASN A 368 -7.05 17.51 -1.40
C ASN A 368 -6.41 18.51 -0.44
N GLY A 369 -7.11 19.57 -0.06
CA GLY A 369 -6.56 20.68 0.74
C GLY A 369 -6.65 20.42 2.24
N GLY A 370 -5.62 20.87 2.97
CA GLY A 370 -5.68 21.00 4.41
C GLY A 370 -6.50 22.23 4.84
N ILE A 371 -7.01 22.23 6.08
CA ILE A 371 -7.75 23.37 6.65
C ILE A 371 -6.92 24.66 6.60
N GLU A 372 -5.61 24.60 6.83
CA GLU A 372 -4.71 25.76 6.71
C GLU A 372 -4.61 26.32 5.29
N GLU A 373 -4.67 25.49 4.26
CA GLU A 373 -4.69 25.96 2.87
C GLU A 373 -6.00 26.68 2.55
N ILE A 374 -7.14 26.15 3.03
CA ILE A 374 -8.46 26.76 2.90
C ILE A 374 -8.47 28.13 3.63
N ARG A 375 -7.94 28.19 4.85
CA ARG A 375 -7.75 29.41 5.61
C ARG A 375 -6.94 30.45 4.85
N SER A 376 -5.84 30.03 4.20
CA SER A 376 -4.98 30.91 3.42
C SER A 376 -5.75 31.59 2.26
N VAL A 377 -6.56 30.83 1.53
CA VAL A 377 -7.39 31.37 0.44
C VAL A 377 -8.36 32.43 0.97
N LEU A 378 -9.09 32.15 2.04
CA LEU A 378 -10.02 33.10 2.62
C LEU A 378 -9.31 34.36 3.15
N THR A 379 -8.11 34.19 3.72
CA THR A 379 -7.30 35.34 4.20
C THR A 379 -6.87 36.27 3.08
N VAL A 380 -6.53 35.76 1.90
CA VAL A 380 -6.21 36.55 0.73
C VAL A 380 -7.42 37.36 0.27
N SER A 381 -8.60 36.74 0.27
CA SER A 381 -9.85 37.36 -0.20
C SER A 381 -10.21 38.63 0.59
N TYR A 382 -10.14 38.58 1.93
CA TYR A 382 -10.46 39.79 2.71
C TYR A 382 -9.33 40.83 2.72
N THR A 383 -8.09 40.46 2.42
CA THR A 383 -6.99 41.42 2.19
C THR A 383 -7.24 42.23 0.91
N HIS A 384 -7.77 41.62 -0.12
CA HIS A 384 -8.24 42.31 -1.33
C HIS A 384 -9.41 43.25 -1.02
N LEU A 385 -10.35 42.83 -0.19
CA LEU A 385 -11.46 43.67 0.29
C LEU A 385 -10.92 44.95 0.94
N ARG A 386 -10.00 44.84 1.89
CA ARG A 386 -9.38 45.98 2.58
C ARG A 386 -8.66 46.92 1.64
N ALA A 387 -7.99 46.42 0.61
CA ALA A 387 -7.29 47.25 -0.37
C ALA A 387 -8.27 48.09 -1.21
N HIS A 388 -9.37 47.47 -1.66
CA HIS A 388 -10.39 48.17 -2.46
C HIS A 388 -11.17 49.24 -1.69
N GLU A 389 -11.50 48.99 -0.43
CA GLU A 389 -12.16 50.04 0.39
C GLU A 389 -11.25 51.23 0.66
N THR A 390 -9.95 51.01 0.83
CA THR A 390 -8.98 52.12 1.02
C THR A 390 -8.89 53.00 -0.24
N GLU A 391 -9.08 52.43 -1.43
CA GLU A 391 -9.13 53.20 -2.69
C GLU A 391 -10.44 53.96 -2.87
N LEU A 392 -11.56 53.50 -2.30
CA LEU A 392 -12.87 54.19 -2.37
C LEU A 392 -12.98 55.38 -1.42
N HIS A 393 -12.12 55.51 -0.41
CA HIS A 393 -12.08 56.58 0.57
C HIS A 393 -11.00 57.62 0.27
N LEU A 394 -10.24 57.51 -0.83
CA LEU A 394 -9.33 58.48 -1.40
C LEU A 394 -9.97 59.19 -2.60
#